data_46318d1b9bef249583d0d131a78e8794
#
_entry.id   46318d1b9bef249583d0d131a78e8794
#
_cell.length_a   1.000
_cell.length_b   1.000
_cell.length_c   1.000
_cell.angle_alpha   90.00
_cell.angle_beta   90.00
_cell.angle_gamma   90.00
#
_symmetry.space_group_name_H-M   'P 1'
#
loop_
_entity.id
_entity.type
_entity.pdbx_description
1 polymer ?
#
loop_
_entity_poly.entity_id
_entity_poly.type
_entity_poly.pdbx_seq_one_letter_code
_entity_poly.pdbx_strand_id
1 'polypeptide(L)'
;MTLKRLILGSASLLLAATCLSGCLAGKFMSNVALKPANHGVADIERTRAKADSLAPGVIAWYDDLHAKGIFKDINRTDAEGYNLHAVYAPAKDPATAQGTAVVVHGYTDNHLVFMYLVRMYRDEFNYNVMVPDLQFFGYSEGEAAQMGWLDRLDVEEWAQIAHDLFKNDFTVVHGVSMGAATAMMMSGDDLPPYIRAFVEDCGYSSAWDQFAHNLKDSYHLPTFPILNSASLVSRRRYGWGFKEASSVEQLAKSDRPMLFIHGTADDFVPVDHVFENYNAKTRGYKELYLVEGAVHANSYAKDPANYAWRVKYFLDRVKSGEIK
;
A
#
# COMPACT_ATOMS: atom_id res chain seq x y z
N MET A 1 -38.29 21.98 -42.80
CA MET A 1 -37.45 21.45 -41.69
C MET A 1 -36.12 22.17 -41.80
N THR A 2 -35.85 23.09 -40.88
CA THR A 2 -34.78 24.12 -40.99
C THR A 2 -33.39 23.53 -40.70
N LEU A 3 -32.39 23.95 -41.45
CA LEU A 3 -30.96 23.61 -41.35
C LEU A 3 -30.45 23.60 -39.90
N LYS A 4 -30.99 24.42 -38.99
CA LYS A 4 -30.71 24.45 -37.53
C LYS A 4 -31.08 23.14 -36.80
N ARG A 5 -32.11 22.40 -37.24
CA ARG A 5 -32.48 21.12 -36.62
C ARG A 5 -31.56 19.98 -37.03
N LEU A 6 -30.99 20.04 -38.26
CA LEU A 6 -30.00 19.05 -38.67
C LEU A 6 -28.65 19.25 -37.97
N ILE A 7 -28.21 20.50 -37.77
CA ILE A 7 -26.95 20.81 -37.09
C ILE A 7 -27.03 20.43 -35.58
N LEU A 8 -28.16 20.68 -34.94
CA LEU A 8 -28.37 20.27 -33.55
C LEU A 8 -28.45 18.74 -33.38
N GLY A 9 -29.04 18.03 -34.34
CA GLY A 9 -29.10 16.58 -34.35
C GLY A 9 -27.74 15.91 -34.56
N SER A 10 -26.90 16.44 -35.45
CA SER A 10 -25.54 15.91 -35.70
C SER A 10 -24.59 16.22 -34.53
N ALA A 11 -24.69 17.41 -33.93
CA ALA A 11 -23.89 17.75 -32.73
C ALA A 11 -24.27 16.87 -31.52
N SER A 12 -25.57 16.58 -31.35
CA SER A 12 -26.02 15.66 -30.26
C SER A 12 -25.60 14.23 -30.48
N LEU A 13 -25.59 13.73 -31.74
CA LEU A 13 -25.09 12.39 -32.08
C LEU A 13 -23.56 12.29 -31.90
N LEU A 14 -22.80 13.32 -32.30
CA LEU A 14 -21.35 13.37 -32.09
C LEU A 14 -21.02 13.42 -30.58
N LEU A 15 -21.75 14.21 -29.81
CA LEU A 15 -21.57 14.25 -28.31
C LEU A 15 -21.92 12.92 -27.68
N ALA A 16 -22.99 12.24 -28.09
CA ALA A 16 -23.36 10.93 -27.62
C ALA A 16 -22.33 9.86 -28.00
N ALA A 17 -21.79 9.88 -29.22
CA ALA A 17 -20.76 8.97 -29.67
C ALA A 17 -19.42 9.18 -28.91
N THR A 18 -19.03 10.43 -28.66
CA THR A 18 -17.83 10.75 -27.86
C THR A 18 -18.02 10.42 -26.39
N CYS A 19 -19.22 10.60 -25.84
CA CYS A 19 -19.53 10.16 -24.47
C CYS A 19 -19.53 8.64 -24.34
N LEU A 20 -20.10 7.89 -25.30
CA LEU A 20 -20.06 6.42 -25.29
C LEU A 20 -18.64 5.86 -25.46
N SER A 21 -17.84 6.43 -26.37
CA SER A 21 -16.44 6.03 -26.53
C SER A 21 -15.59 6.40 -25.31
N GLY A 22 -15.84 7.54 -24.67
CA GLY A 22 -15.21 7.96 -23.43
C GLY A 22 -15.58 7.05 -22.23
N CYS A 23 -16.84 6.60 -22.13
CA CYS A 23 -17.26 5.65 -21.11
C CYS A 23 -16.63 4.25 -21.30
N LEU A 24 -16.54 3.76 -22.53
CA LEU A 24 -15.91 2.47 -22.85
C LEU A 24 -14.40 2.52 -22.59
N ALA A 25 -13.72 3.57 -23.03
CA ALA A 25 -12.30 3.81 -22.75
C ALA A 25 -12.03 3.95 -21.24
N GLY A 26 -12.87 4.71 -20.53
CA GLY A 26 -12.78 4.87 -19.08
C GLY A 26 -12.96 3.54 -18.31
N LYS A 27 -13.93 2.71 -18.72
CA LYS A 27 -14.14 1.38 -18.13
C LYS A 27 -12.95 0.45 -18.40
N PHE A 28 -12.43 0.45 -19.63
CA PHE A 28 -11.26 -0.34 -19.98
C PHE A 28 -10.04 0.09 -19.15
N MET A 29 -9.74 1.38 -19.10
CA MET A 29 -8.59 1.89 -18.35
C MET A 29 -8.73 1.75 -16.83
N SER A 30 -9.95 1.90 -16.28
CA SER A 30 -10.22 1.59 -14.88
C SER A 30 -9.95 0.12 -14.57
N ASN A 31 -10.34 -0.80 -15.44
CA ASN A 31 -10.02 -2.22 -15.27
C ASN A 31 -8.51 -2.49 -15.37
N VAL A 32 -7.81 -1.89 -16.34
CA VAL A 32 -6.35 -2.02 -16.47
C VAL A 32 -5.65 -1.55 -15.19
N ALA A 33 -6.10 -0.42 -14.63
CA ALA A 33 -5.51 0.16 -13.44
C ALA A 33 -5.82 -0.60 -12.14
N LEU A 34 -7.05 -1.13 -12.00
CA LEU A 34 -7.54 -1.67 -10.72
C LEU A 34 -7.71 -3.18 -10.70
N LYS A 35 -7.64 -3.85 -11.87
CA LYS A 35 -7.78 -5.32 -11.99
C LYS A 35 -6.58 -5.92 -12.72
N PRO A 36 -5.41 -5.94 -12.07
CA PRO A 36 -4.23 -6.58 -12.67
C PRO A 36 -4.47 -8.08 -12.90
N ALA A 37 -3.80 -8.65 -13.89
CA ALA A 37 -3.86 -10.08 -14.16
C ALA A 37 -3.22 -10.92 -13.03
N ASN A 38 -2.20 -10.35 -12.39
CA ASN A 38 -1.49 -10.98 -11.28
C ASN A 38 -2.20 -10.65 -9.96
N HIS A 39 -3.10 -11.51 -9.53
CA HIS A 39 -3.85 -11.37 -8.30
C HIS A 39 -4.40 -12.69 -7.79
N GLY A 40 -4.83 -12.71 -6.53
CA GLY A 40 -5.50 -13.83 -5.90
C GLY A 40 -4.62 -15.08 -5.75
N VAL A 41 -5.25 -16.21 -5.46
CA VAL A 41 -4.56 -17.48 -5.15
C VAL A 41 -3.68 -17.99 -6.30
N ALA A 42 -4.07 -17.73 -7.54
CA ALA A 42 -3.31 -18.17 -8.72
C ALA A 42 -1.90 -17.52 -8.81
N ASP A 43 -1.67 -16.43 -8.08
CA ASP A 43 -0.42 -15.67 -8.11
C ASP A 43 0.55 -16.02 -6.95
N ILE A 44 0.17 -16.92 -6.05
CA ILE A 44 0.95 -17.27 -4.85
C ILE A 44 2.36 -17.75 -5.20
N GLU A 45 2.50 -18.65 -6.18
CA GLU A 45 3.83 -19.19 -6.55
C GLU A 45 4.77 -18.10 -7.12
N ARG A 46 4.24 -17.17 -7.90
CA ARG A 46 5.03 -16.03 -8.38
C ARG A 46 5.54 -15.17 -7.22
N THR A 47 4.69 -14.89 -6.25
CA THR A 47 5.03 -14.05 -5.08
C THR A 47 6.02 -14.76 -4.15
N ARG A 48 5.94 -16.08 -3.99
CA ARG A 48 6.95 -16.90 -3.30
C ARG A 48 8.31 -16.77 -3.95
N ALA A 49 8.38 -16.95 -5.27
CA ALA A 49 9.62 -16.81 -6.03
C ALA A 49 10.20 -15.38 -5.94
N LYS A 50 9.33 -14.36 -5.99
CA LYS A 50 9.73 -12.96 -5.82
C LYS A 50 10.33 -12.72 -4.43
N ALA A 51 9.69 -13.21 -3.36
CA ALA A 51 10.18 -13.08 -2.00
C ALA A 51 11.59 -13.70 -1.83
N ASP A 52 11.78 -14.91 -2.33
CA ASP A 52 13.09 -15.60 -2.26
C ASP A 52 14.16 -14.89 -3.11
N SER A 53 13.79 -14.22 -4.20
CA SER A 53 14.73 -13.41 -4.99
C SER A 53 15.20 -12.16 -4.25
N LEU A 54 14.34 -11.55 -3.42
CA LEU A 54 14.66 -10.39 -2.61
C LEU A 54 15.47 -10.75 -1.35
N ALA A 55 15.19 -11.92 -0.77
CA ALA A 55 15.88 -12.41 0.42
C ALA A 55 15.96 -13.95 0.41
N PRO A 56 17.03 -14.53 -0.16
CA PRO A 56 17.17 -15.98 -0.31
C PRO A 56 16.91 -16.75 1.00
N GLY A 57 16.08 -17.80 0.90
CA GLY A 57 15.70 -18.66 2.03
C GLY A 57 14.60 -18.09 2.94
N VAL A 58 14.03 -16.93 2.63
CA VAL A 58 12.97 -16.33 3.46
C VAL A 58 11.68 -17.15 3.41
N ILE A 59 11.37 -17.73 2.27
CA ILE A 59 10.18 -18.58 2.13
C ILE A 59 10.36 -19.90 2.89
N ALA A 60 11.52 -20.52 2.85
CA ALA A 60 11.80 -21.71 3.65
C ALA A 60 11.71 -21.41 5.16
N TRP A 61 12.17 -20.25 5.60
CA TRP A 61 12.01 -19.77 6.98
C TRP A 61 10.52 -19.61 7.35
N TYR A 62 9.72 -18.98 6.49
CA TYR A 62 8.29 -18.83 6.71
C TYR A 62 7.57 -20.17 6.78
N ASP A 63 7.81 -21.05 5.81
CA ASP A 63 7.19 -22.38 5.74
C ASP A 63 7.50 -23.26 6.97
N ASP A 64 8.74 -23.23 7.45
CA ASP A 64 9.14 -23.96 8.67
C ASP A 64 8.38 -23.46 9.89
N LEU A 65 8.26 -22.14 10.05
CA LEU A 65 7.53 -21.55 11.17
C LEU A 65 6.01 -21.72 11.04
N HIS A 66 5.47 -21.68 9.82
CA HIS A 66 4.06 -21.95 9.57
C HIS A 66 3.71 -23.41 9.85
N ALA A 67 4.52 -24.35 9.40
CA ALA A 67 4.36 -25.77 9.70
C ALA A 67 4.43 -26.10 11.19
N LYS A 68 5.19 -25.33 11.96
CA LYS A 68 5.26 -25.40 13.43
C LYS A 68 4.10 -24.70 14.14
N GLY A 69 3.16 -24.08 13.42
CA GLY A 69 2.03 -23.33 13.97
C GLY A 69 2.42 -22.01 14.66
N ILE A 70 3.62 -21.51 14.38
CA ILE A 70 4.08 -20.18 14.85
C ILE A 70 3.39 -19.08 14.05
N PHE A 71 3.45 -19.14 12.69
CA PHE A 71 2.57 -18.37 11.84
C PHE A 71 1.20 -19.03 11.78
N LYS A 72 0.17 -18.22 11.83
CA LYS A 72 -1.24 -18.66 11.76
C LYS A 72 -2.00 -17.77 10.79
N ASP A 73 -2.90 -18.40 10.06
CA ASP A 73 -3.86 -17.71 9.21
C ASP A 73 -5.03 -17.19 10.04
N ILE A 74 -5.57 -16.05 9.64
CA ILE A 74 -6.75 -15.45 10.22
C ILE A 74 -7.58 -14.79 9.11
N ASN A 75 -8.90 -14.93 9.21
CA ASN A 75 -9.82 -14.30 8.28
C ASN A 75 -10.79 -13.39 9.02
N ARG A 76 -11.26 -12.36 8.36
CA ARG A 76 -12.36 -11.49 8.79
C ARG A 76 -13.24 -11.11 7.60
N THR A 77 -14.46 -10.70 7.87
CA THR A 77 -15.32 -10.10 6.85
C THR A 77 -15.24 -8.58 6.99
N ASP A 78 -14.99 -7.88 5.87
CA ASP A 78 -14.97 -6.43 5.83
C ASP A 78 -16.39 -5.81 5.78
N ALA A 79 -16.48 -4.48 5.67
CA ALA A 79 -17.72 -3.75 5.63
C ALA A 79 -18.53 -4.00 4.33
N GLU A 80 -17.86 -4.37 3.25
CA GLU A 80 -18.47 -4.73 1.95
C GLU A 80 -18.91 -6.19 1.88
N GLY A 81 -18.53 -7.03 2.87
CA GLY A 81 -18.87 -8.44 2.95
C GLY A 81 -17.85 -9.37 2.33
N TYR A 82 -16.66 -8.88 1.95
CA TYR A 82 -15.54 -9.71 1.48
C TYR A 82 -14.84 -10.42 2.62
N ASN A 83 -14.43 -11.66 2.39
CA ASN A 83 -13.57 -12.40 3.30
C ASN A 83 -12.12 -11.99 3.07
N LEU A 84 -11.53 -11.28 4.03
CA LEU A 84 -10.15 -10.84 4.00
C LEU A 84 -9.28 -11.76 4.85
N HIS A 85 -8.04 -11.96 4.39
CA HIS A 85 -7.05 -12.86 4.97
C HIS A 85 -5.85 -12.09 5.48
N ALA A 86 -5.24 -12.59 6.55
CA ALA A 86 -3.92 -12.19 7.02
C ALA A 86 -3.19 -13.38 7.64
N VAL A 87 -1.86 -13.30 7.72
CA VAL A 87 -1.05 -14.16 8.57
C VAL A 87 -0.51 -13.36 9.75
N TYR A 88 -0.36 -14.01 10.91
CA TYR A 88 0.21 -13.39 12.09
C TYR A 88 1.12 -14.34 12.85
N ALA A 89 2.08 -13.79 13.59
CA ALA A 89 2.93 -14.55 14.48
C ALA A 89 3.34 -13.72 15.71
N PRO A 90 3.53 -14.35 16.87
CA PRO A 90 4.13 -13.68 18.03
C PRO A 90 5.60 -13.35 17.76
N ALA A 91 6.13 -12.41 18.49
CA ALA A 91 7.56 -12.11 18.57
C ALA A 91 8.37 -13.40 18.81
N LYS A 92 9.65 -13.37 18.47
CA LYS A 92 10.54 -14.52 18.70
C LYS A 92 10.60 -14.91 20.18
N ASP A 93 10.65 -13.91 21.04
CA ASP A 93 10.42 -14.05 22.49
C ASP A 93 9.18 -13.25 22.89
N PRO A 94 8.01 -13.90 23.00
CA PRO A 94 6.76 -13.20 23.30
C PRO A 94 6.74 -12.50 24.67
N ALA A 95 7.51 -12.97 25.63
CA ALA A 95 7.55 -12.40 26.97
C ALA A 95 8.20 -11.01 27.00
N THR A 96 9.07 -10.72 26.04
CA THR A 96 9.79 -9.45 25.93
C THR A 96 9.49 -8.70 24.63
N ALA A 97 8.34 -8.99 24.02
CA ALA A 97 7.93 -8.38 22.75
C ALA A 97 8.00 -6.85 22.80
N GLN A 98 8.69 -6.26 21.82
CA GLN A 98 8.96 -4.82 21.78
C GLN A 98 7.81 -3.99 21.23
N GLY A 99 6.91 -4.62 20.47
CA GLY A 99 5.80 -3.98 19.78
C GLY A 99 5.08 -4.96 18.87
N THR A 100 4.23 -4.42 18.02
CA THR A 100 3.57 -5.13 16.92
C THR A 100 3.83 -4.40 15.61
N ALA A 101 4.21 -5.12 14.56
CA ALA A 101 4.36 -4.58 13.22
C ALA A 101 3.24 -5.10 12.31
N VAL A 102 2.49 -4.19 11.70
CA VAL A 102 1.57 -4.49 10.59
C VAL A 102 2.32 -4.21 9.30
N VAL A 103 2.65 -5.26 8.53
CA VAL A 103 3.43 -5.15 7.28
C VAL A 103 2.50 -5.23 6.08
N VAL A 104 2.46 -4.17 5.27
CA VAL A 104 1.48 -3.97 4.20
C VAL A 104 2.16 -4.06 2.83
N HIS A 105 1.68 -4.98 2.00
CA HIS A 105 2.28 -5.28 0.69
C HIS A 105 1.92 -4.27 -0.42
N GLY A 106 2.66 -4.32 -1.53
CA GLY A 106 2.47 -3.51 -2.71
C GLY A 106 1.42 -4.07 -3.69
N TYR A 107 1.21 -3.30 -4.78
CA TYR A 107 0.32 -3.68 -5.87
C TYR A 107 0.81 -4.97 -6.55
N THR A 108 -0.11 -5.89 -6.85
CA THR A 108 0.15 -7.24 -7.38
C THR A 108 0.96 -8.17 -6.47
N ASP A 109 1.16 -7.80 -5.22
CA ASP A 109 1.84 -8.61 -4.21
C ASP A 109 0.83 -9.22 -3.22
N ASN A 110 1.31 -9.90 -2.21
CA ASN A 110 0.54 -10.44 -1.09
C ASN A 110 1.45 -10.58 0.14
N HIS A 111 0.95 -11.16 1.24
CA HIS A 111 1.67 -11.33 2.49
C HIS A 111 3.07 -11.95 2.34
N LEU A 112 3.32 -12.77 1.31
CA LEU A 112 4.58 -13.51 1.14
C LEU A 112 5.74 -12.63 0.68
N VAL A 113 5.47 -11.62 -0.18
CA VAL A 113 6.56 -10.88 -0.85
C VAL A 113 7.47 -10.18 0.13
N PHE A 114 6.93 -9.63 1.22
CA PHE A 114 7.70 -8.87 2.21
C PHE A 114 8.03 -9.65 3.48
N MET A 115 8.08 -10.99 3.41
CA MET A 115 8.47 -11.86 4.53
C MET A 115 9.88 -11.55 5.06
N TYR A 116 10.74 -10.91 4.29
CA TYR A 116 12.04 -10.43 4.77
C TYR A 116 11.90 -9.28 5.79
N LEU A 117 10.95 -8.36 5.61
CA LEU A 117 10.63 -7.36 6.62
C LEU A 117 9.98 -8.00 7.85
N VAL A 118 9.11 -8.98 7.62
CA VAL A 118 8.49 -9.74 8.72
C VAL A 118 9.55 -10.45 9.56
N ARG A 119 10.57 -11.07 8.91
CA ARG A 119 11.70 -11.70 9.60
C ARG A 119 12.52 -10.67 10.37
N MET A 120 12.80 -9.50 9.78
CA MET A 120 13.49 -8.39 10.46
C MET A 120 12.72 -7.95 11.71
N TYR A 121 11.42 -7.69 11.60
CA TYR A 121 10.61 -7.30 12.76
C TYR A 121 10.55 -8.38 13.82
N ARG A 122 10.25 -9.62 13.44
CA ARG A 122 10.02 -10.70 14.37
C ARG A 122 11.30 -11.21 15.03
N ASP A 123 12.33 -11.51 14.22
CA ASP A 123 13.52 -12.23 14.68
C ASP A 123 14.65 -11.30 15.13
N GLU A 124 14.75 -10.08 14.57
CA GLU A 124 15.80 -9.12 14.90
C GLU A 124 15.32 -8.06 15.91
N PHE A 125 14.10 -7.54 15.74
CA PHE A 125 13.56 -6.48 16.61
C PHE A 125 12.68 -7.02 17.74
N ASN A 126 12.33 -8.30 17.70
CA ASN A 126 11.44 -8.97 18.65
C ASN A 126 10.04 -8.34 18.72
N TYR A 127 9.42 -8.10 17.56
CA TYR A 127 8.05 -7.61 17.43
C TYR A 127 7.09 -8.76 17.09
N ASN A 128 5.86 -8.68 17.56
CA ASN A 128 4.76 -9.43 16.98
C ASN A 128 4.51 -8.93 15.55
N VAL A 129 3.96 -9.77 14.70
CA VAL A 129 3.71 -9.38 13.30
C VAL A 129 2.29 -9.74 12.86
N MET A 130 1.69 -8.84 12.06
CA MET A 130 0.44 -9.03 11.34
C MET A 130 0.68 -8.64 9.88
N VAL A 131 0.33 -9.50 8.93
CA VAL A 131 0.63 -9.33 7.51
C VAL A 131 -0.63 -9.61 6.70
N PRO A 132 -1.46 -8.59 6.46
CA PRO A 132 -2.68 -8.75 5.68
C PRO A 132 -2.40 -8.98 4.20
N ASP A 133 -3.27 -9.75 3.55
CA ASP A 133 -3.52 -9.65 2.13
C ASP A 133 -4.55 -8.53 1.91
N LEU A 134 -4.19 -7.50 1.17
CA LEU A 134 -5.09 -6.41 0.83
C LEU A 134 -6.22 -6.92 -0.08
N GLN A 135 -7.34 -6.21 -0.12
CA GLN A 135 -8.48 -6.54 -0.96
C GLN A 135 -8.05 -6.89 -2.40
N PHE A 136 -8.61 -7.98 -2.97
CA PHE A 136 -8.31 -8.47 -4.33
C PHE A 136 -6.98 -9.24 -4.47
N PHE A 137 -6.10 -9.26 -3.47
CA PHE A 137 -4.78 -9.91 -3.55
C PHE A 137 -4.66 -11.10 -2.59
N GLY A 138 -3.68 -12.00 -2.86
CA GLY A 138 -3.40 -13.15 -2.02
C GLY A 138 -4.62 -14.05 -1.82
N TYR A 139 -4.96 -14.32 -0.58
CA TYR A 139 -6.16 -15.09 -0.21
C TYR A 139 -7.37 -14.20 0.13
N SER A 140 -7.23 -12.87 0.07
CA SER A 140 -8.33 -11.95 0.28
C SER A 140 -9.23 -11.86 -0.95
N GLU A 141 -10.55 -11.82 -0.69
CA GLU A 141 -11.55 -11.52 -1.70
C GLU A 141 -11.51 -10.03 -2.08
N GLY A 142 -12.30 -9.64 -3.05
CA GLY A 142 -12.45 -8.27 -3.51
C GLY A 142 -12.77 -8.18 -4.98
N GLU A 143 -13.26 -7.04 -5.43
CA GLU A 143 -13.59 -6.80 -6.83
C GLU A 143 -12.45 -6.13 -7.60
N ALA A 144 -11.61 -5.36 -6.91
CA ALA A 144 -10.53 -4.58 -7.50
C ALA A 144 -9.53 -4.12 -6.43
N ALA A 145 -8.30 -3.78 -6.82
CA ALA A 145 -7.33 -3.09 -5.99
C ALA A 145 -7.86 -1.71 -5.57
N GLN A 146 -7.73 -1.38 -4.29
CA GLN A 146 -8.27 -0.13 -3.72
C GLN A 146 -7.22 1.00 -3.62
N MET A 147 -5.99 0.75 -4.12
CA MET A 147 -4.90 1.73 -4.22
C MET A 147 -4.62 2.47 -2.90
N GLY A 148 -4.72 1.78 -1.79
CA GLY A 148 -4.52 2.33 -0.45
C GLY A 148 -5.74 3.06 0.12
N TRP A 149 -6.73 3.45 -0.69
CA TRP A 149 -7.81 4.30 -0.20
C TRP A 149 -8.79 3.57 0.73
N LEU A 150 -9.37 2.47 0.28
CA LEU A 150 -10.20 1.63 1.16
C LEU A 150 -9.32 0.65 1.95
N ASP A 151 -8.23 0.17 1.38
CA ASP A 151 -7.24 -0.69 2.06
C ASP A 151 -6.81 -0.14 3.43
N ARG A 152 -6.72 1.20 3.60
CA ARG A 152 -6.33 1.82 4.87
C ARG A 152 -7.29 1.51 6.02
N LEU A 153 -8.59 1.38 5.72
CA LEU A 153 -9.61 1.03 6.71
C LEU A 153 -9.45 -0.43 7.14
N ASP A 154 -9.18 -1.32 6.18
CA ASP A 154 -8.90 -2.72 6.45
C ASP A 154 -7.63 -2.90 7.27
N VAL A 155 -6.57 -2.12 6.97
CA VAL A 155 -5.30 -2.17 7.72
C VAL A 155 -5.49 -1.66 9.14
N GLU A 156 -6.35 -0.66 9.37
CA GLU A 156 -6.70 -0.20 10.71
C GLU A 156 -7.38 -1.32 11.53
N GLU A 157 -8.34 -2.03 10.93
CA GLU A 157 -9.00 -3.16 11.58
C GLU A 157 -8.02 -4.32 11.83
N TRP A 158 -7.09 -4.61 10.92
CA TRP A 158 -6.03 -5.59 11.16
C TRP A 158 -5.09 -5.17 12.31
N ALA A 159 -4.78 -3.88 12.42
CA ALA A 159 -4.02 -3.36 13.57
C ALA A 159 -4.79 -3.51 14.89
N GLN A 160 -6.13 -3.32 14.88
CA GLN A 160 -6.99 -3.56 16.04
C GLN A 160 -6.99 -5.04 16.42
N ILE A 161 -7.15 -5.94 15.46
CA ILE A 161 -7.09 -7.39 15.71
C ILE A 161 -5.72 -7.79 16.28
N ALA A 162 -4.63 -7.26 15.74
CA ALA A 162 -3.29 -7.52 16.26
C ALA A 162 -3.11 -6.99 17.69
N HIS A 163 -3.62 -5.80 17.98
CA HIS A 163 -3.61 -5.26 19.35
C HIS A 163 -4.39 -6.18 20.31
N ASP A 164 -5.57 -6.67 19.90
CA ASP A 164 -6.38 -7.56 20.73
C ASP A 164 -5.75 -8.94 20.93
N LEU A 165 -5.05 -9.46 19.95
CA LEU A 165 -4.33 -10.74 20.03
C LEU A 165 -3.10 -10.65 20.94
N PHE A 166 -2.29 -9.61 20.78
CA PHE A 166 -0.98 -9.52 21.42
C PHE A 166 -0.95 -8.65 22.68
N LYS A 167 -1.99 -7.84 22.90
CA LYS A 167 -2.10 -6.90 24.05
C LYS A 167 -0.87 -5.99 24.17
N ASN A 168 -0.41 -5.46 23.05
CA ASN A 168 0.77 -4.60 22.99
C ASN A 168 0.39 -3.18 22.51
N ASP A 169 0.72 -2.16 23.30
CA ASP A 169 0.34 -0.76 23.07
C ASP A 169 1.31 0.00 22.16
N PHE A 170 2.19 -0.69 21.43
CA PHE A 170 3.09 -0.10 20.46
C PHE A 170 2.95 -0.80 19.11
N THR A 171 2.15 -0.24 18.23
CA THR A 171 1.98 -0.74 16.87
C THR A 171 2.65 0.21 15.87
N VAL A 172 3.44 -0.35 14.95
CA VAL A 172 3.96 0.31 13.76
C VAL A 172 3.27 -0.27 12.52
N VAL A 173 2.90 0.60 11.58
CA VAL A 173 2.44 0.20 10.25
C VAL A 173 3.57 0.45 9.26
N HIS A 174 4.05 -0.60 8.61
CA HIS A 174 5.13 -0.54 7.64
C HIS A 174 4.63 -1.02 6.27
N GLY A 175 4.54 -0.11 5.33
CA GLY A 175 4.08 -0.42 3.98
C GLY A 175 5.17 -0.23 2.92
N VAL A 176 5.05 -0.97 1.82
CA VAL A 176 5.93 -0.86 0.65
C VAL A 176 5.08 -0.56 -0.59
N SER A 177 5.47 0.44 -1.39
CA SER A 177 4.78 0.82 -2.63
C SER A 177 3.31 1.20 -2.38
N MET A 178 2.34 0.48 -2.94
CA MET A 178 0.91 0.67 -2.62
C MET A 178 0.65 0.52 -1.12
N GLY A 179 1.33 -0.41 -0.44
CA GLY A 179 1.25 -0.54 1.01
C GLY A 179 1.79 0.68 1.76
N ALA A 180 2.83 1.34 1.23
CA ALA A 180 3.34 2.59 1.78
C ALA A 180 2.34 3.74 1.60
N ALA A 181 1.71 3.83 0.43
CA ALA A 181 0.61 4.77 0.20
C ALA A 181 -0.58 4.48 1.15
N THR A 182 -0.91 3.20 1.37
CA THR A 182 -1.91 2.77 2.37
C THR A 182 -1.56 3.28 3.77
N ALA A 183 -0.33 3.06 4.22
CA ALA A 183 0.17 3.51 5.52
C ALA A 183 0.13 5.04 5.67
N MET A 184 0.55 5.78 4.63
CA MET A 184 0.47 7.23 4.62
C MET A 184 -0.97 7.73 4.66
N MET A 185 -1.87 7.14 3.87
CA MET A 185 -3.29 7.50 3.86
C MET A 185 -3.96 7.19 5.20
N MET A 186 -3.67 6.03 5.80
CA MET A 186 -4.14 5.65 7.13
C MET A 186 -3.68 6.63 8.21
N SER A 187 -2.47 7.15 8.11
CA SER A 187 -1.91 8.04 9.14
C SER A 187 -2.66 9.35 9.33
N GLY A 188 -3.51 9.73 8.38
CA GLY A 188 -4.36 10.93 8.44
C GLY A 188 -5.75 10.71 9.05
N ASP A 189 -6.10 9.47 9.36
CA ASP A 189 -7.37 9.12 10.00
C ASP A 189 -7.30 9.30 11.55
N ASP A 190 -8.44 9.23 12.24
CA ASP A 190 -8.49 9.33 13.71
C ASP A 190 -8.14 7.97 14.33
N LEU A 191 -6.87 7.76 14.59
CA LEU A 191 -6.31 6.47 14.94
C LEU A 191 -6.21 6.24 16.45
N PRO A 192 -6.42 5.00 16.91
CA PRO A 192 -6.18 4.59 18.29
C PRO A 192 -4.76 4.92 18.78
N PRO A 193 -4.57 5.21 20.08
CA PRO A 193 -3.29 5.67 20.61
C PRO A 193 -2.17 4.62 20.60
N TYR A 194 -2.51 3.32 20.45
CA TYR A 194 -1.51 2.26 20.33
C TYR A 194 -0.85 2.21 18.94
N ILE A 195 -1.43 2.81 17.90
CA ILE A 195 -0.77 2.99 16.60
C ILE A 195 0.18 4.17 16.71
N ARG A 196 1.47 3.89 16.89
CA ARG A 196 2.46 4.84 17.36
C ARG A 196 3.38 5.40 16.27
N ALA A 197 3.59 4.67 15.19
CA ALA A 197 4.55 5.05 14.16
C ALA A 197 4.18 4.47 12.80
N PHE A 198 4.68 5.12 11.74
CA PHE A 198 4.57 4.66 10.37
C PHE A 198 5.94 4.60 9.71
N VAL A 199 6.15 3.58 8.86
CA VAL A 199 7.28 3.48 7.95
C VAL A 199 6.70 3.29 6.55
N GLU A 200 7.04 4.19 5.66
CA GLU A 200 6.67 4.08 4.25
C GLU A 200 7.94 3.86 3.40
N ASP A 201 7.91 2.92 2.47
CA ASP A 201 8.99 2.67 1.51
C ASP A 201 8.43 2.73 0.09
N CYS A 202 8.89 3.71 -0.68
CA CYS A 202 8.56 3.99 -2.07
C CYS A 202 7.05 4.17 -2.38
N GLY A 203 6.31 4.84 -1.48
CA GLY A 203 4.89 5.14 -1.69
C GLY A 203 4.66 6.36 -2.58
N TYR A 204 3.56 6.35 -3.34
CA TYR A 204 3.18 7.46 -4.21
C TYR A 204 2.41 8.57 -3.49
N SER A 205 2.44 9.78 -4.08
CA SER A 205 1.76 10.97 -3.54
C SER A 205 0.23 10.90 -3.69
N SER A 206 -0.24 10.30 -4.79
CA SER A 206 -1.65 9.96 -5.01
C SER A 206 -1.79 8.85 -6.06
N ALA A 207 -2.91 8.12 -6.04
CA ALA A 207 -3.23 7.18 -7.11
C ALA A 207 -3.37 7.91 -8.47
N TRP A 208 -3.83 9.16 -8.46
CA TRP A 208 -3.93 9.97 -9.67
C TRP A 208 -2.55 10.21 -10.30
N ASP A 209 -1.57 10.66 -9.50
CA ASP A 209 -0.25 11.03 -10.01
C ASP A 209 0.53 9.78 -10.45
N GLN A 210 0.41 8.68 -9.70
CA GLN A 210 0.99 7.39 -10.08
C GLN A 210 0.41 6.88 -11.41
N PHE A 211 -0.91 6.93 -11.59
CA PHE A 211 -1.53 6.51 -12.84
C PHE A 211 -1.22 7.47 -14.01
N ALA A 212 -1.09 8.78 -13.73
CA ALA A 212 -0.70 9.76 -14.73
C ALA A 212 0.73 9.52 -15.22
N HIS A 213 1.66 9.21 -14.30
CA HIS A 213 3.02 8.81 -14.62
C HIS A 213 3.03 7.54 -15.49
N ASN A 214 2.40 6.46 -15.05
CA ASN A 214 2.35 5.20 -15.78
C ASN A 214 1.72 5.33 -17.16
N LEU A 215 0.65 6.15 -17.27
CA LEU A 215 -0.04 6.38 -18.54
C LEU A 215 0.88 7.07 -19.56
N LYS A 216 1.67 8.04 -19.10
CA LYS A 216 2.62 8.77 -19.92
C LYS A 216 3.85 7.92 -20.27
N ASP A 217 4.45 7.28 -19.25
CA ASP A 217 5.73 6.59 -19.39
C ASP A 217 5.58 5.22 -20.07
N SER A 218 4.66 4.39 -19.62
CA SER A 218 4.51 3.02 -20.12
C SER A 218 3.62 2.92 -21.36
N TYR A 219 2.60 3.79 -21.49
CA TYR A 219 1.63 3.73 -22.59
C TYR A 219 1.75 4.88 -23.59
N HIS A 220 2.55 5.91 -23.30
CA HIS A 220 2.70 7.12 -24.13
C HIS A 220 1.36 7.81 -24.45
N LEU A 221 0.42 7.75 -23.51
CA LEU A 221 -0.93 8.28 -23.65
C LEU A 221 -1.12 9.57 -22.83
N PRO A 222 -1.99 10.50 -23.28
CA PRO A 222 -2.30 11.70 -22.53
C PRO A 222 -3.20 11.39 -21.33
N THR A 223 -3.00 12.11 -20.24
CA THR A 223 -3.81 11.97 -19.02
C THR A 223 -5.28 12.32 -19.28
N PHE A 224 -5.54 13.45 -19.93
CA PHE A 224 -6.90 13.85 -20.33
C PHE A 224 -7.25 13.36 -21.73
N PRO A 225 -8.45 12.82 -21.96
CA PRO A 225 -9.56 12.58 -21.02
C PRO A 225 -9.54 11.19 -20.35
N ILE A 226 -8.49 10.38 -20.58
CA ILE A 226 -8.44 8.95 -20.26
C ILE A 226 -8.55 8.75 -18.76
N LEU A 227 -7.66 9.34 -17.99
CA LEU A 227 -7.60 9.17 -16.54
C LEU A 227 -8.84 9.77 -15.85
N ASN A 228 -9.37 10.89 -16.36
CA ASN A 228 -10.61 11.49 -15.87
C ASN A 228 -11.79 10.51 -16.01
N SER A 229 -11.89 9.85 -17.17
CA SER A 229 -12.95 8.88 -17.44
C SER A 229 -12.79 7.62 -16.57
N ALA A 230 -11.56 7.12 -16.42
CA ALA A 230 -11.26 5.98 -15.55
C ALA A 230 -11.57 6.28 -14.07
N SER A 231 -11.17 7.45 -13.57
CA SER A 231 -11.47 7.91 -12.22
C SER A 231 -12.98 8.05 -11.96
N LEU A 232 -13.74 8.55 -12.96
CA LEU A 232 -15.21 8.62 -12.86
C LEU A 232 -15.87 7.23 -12.80
N VAL A 233 -15.34 6.28 -13.55
CA VAL A 233 -15.81 4.87 -13.52
C VAL A 233 -15.51 4.26 -12.15
N SER A 234 -14.28 4.47 -11.62
CA SER A 234 -13.91 4.03 -10.27
C SER A 234 -14.87 4.59 -9.23
N ARG A 235 -15.14 5.89 -9.25
CA ARG A 235 -16.07 6.53 -8.31
C ARG A 235 -17.47 5.94 -8.35
N ARG A 236 -17.98 5.62 -9.54
CA ARG A 236 -19.32 5.02 -9.70
C ARG A 236 -19.38 3.56 -9.26
N ARG A 237 -18.28 2.81 -9.38
CA ARG A 237 -18.25 1.37 -9.15
C ARG A 237 -17.77 1.02 -7.75
N TYR A 238 -16.75 1.73 -7.26
CA TYR A 238 -16.06 1.44 -6.00
C TYR A 238 -16.21 2.54 -4.95
N GLY A 239 -16.97 3.60 -5.25
CA GLY A 239 -17.26 4.69 -4.30
C GLY A 239 -16.18 5.76 -4.19
N TRP A 240 -15.02 5.61 -4.85
CA TRP A 240 -13.90 6.58 -4.78
C TRP A 240 -13.27 6.86 -6.14
N GLY A 241 -12.76 8.07 -6.32
CA GLY A 241 -12.02 8.48 -7.52
C GLY A 241 -10.52 8.61 -7.22
N PHE A 242 -9.69 8.53 -8.28
CA PHE A 242 -8.23 8.44 -8.15
C PHE A 242 -7.57 9.62 -7.41
N LYS A 243 -8.19 10.80 -7.40
CA LYS A 243 -7.70 11.96 -6.65
C LYS A 243 -8.00 11.89 -5.15
N GLU A 244 -9.00 11.10 -4.74
CA GLU A 244 -9.33 10.90 -3.33
C GLU A 244 -8.30 10.04 -2.63
N ALA A 245 -7.72 9.06 -3.36
CA ALA A 245 -6.61 8.25 -2.87
C ALA A 245 -5.30 9.07 -2.91
N SER A 246 -5.15 9.96 -1.92
CA SER A 246 -4.04 10.94 -1.82
C SER A 246 -3.29 10.81 -0.50
N SER A 247 -2.04 10.35 -0.59
CA SER A 247 -1.11 10.34 0.55
C SER A 247 -0.83 11.76 1.04
N VAL A 248 -0.63 12.71 0.12
CA VAL A 248 -0.37 14.13 0.42
C VAL A 248 -1.48 14.74 1.28
N GLU A 249 -2.75 14.54 0.90
CA GLU A 249 -3.89 15.11 1.64
C GLU A 249 -4.03 14.50 3.04
N GLN A 250 -3.73 13.23 3.21
CA GLN A 250 -3.80 12.56 4.50
C GLN A 250 -2.59 12.87 5.38
N LEU A 251 -1.39 12.94 4.82
CA LEU A 251 -0.18 13.33 5.54
C LEU A 251 -0.27 14.74 6.14
N ALA A 252 -0.96 15.66 5.49
CA ALA A 252 -1.20 17.00 6.04
C ALA A 252 -2.01 16.99 7.35
N LYS A 253 -2.77 15.92 7.61
CA LYS A 253 -3.57 15.73 8.85
C LYS A 253 -2.80 14.94 9.90
N SER A 254 -1.82 14.11 9.49
CA SER A 254 -1.10 13.17 10.35
C SER A 254 -0.17 13.86 11.33
N ASP A 255 -0.29 13.53 12.62
CA ASP A 255 0.63 13.94 13.68
C ASP A 255 1.55 12.80 14.17
N ARG A 256 1.33 11.56 13.67
CA ARG A 256 2.13 10.39 14.06
C ARG A 256 3.54 10.46 13.47
N PRO A 257 4.58 10.04 14.21
CA PRO A 257 5.93 9.89 13.67
C PRO A 257 5.97 9.02 12.41
N MET A 258 6.73 9.44 11.40
CA MET A 258 6.86 8.70 10.15
C MET A 258 8.29 8.72 9.61
N LEU A 259 8.78 7.54 9.23
CA LEU A 259 10.01 7.35 8.48
C LEU A 259 9.66 7.16 7.00
N PHE A 260 10.18 8.04 6.15
CA PHE A 260 10.05 7.99 4.70
C PHE A 260 11.31 7.37 4.12
N ILE A 261 11.15 6.32 3.31
CA ILE A 261 12.24 5.60 2.65
C ILE A 261 11.96 5.60 1.14
N HIS A 262 13.00 5.85 0.32
CA HIS A 262 12.83 5.77 -1.14
C HIS A 262 14.16 5.49 -1.83
N GLY A 263 14.13 4.67 -2.89
CA GLY A 263 15.28 4.44 -3.76
C GLY A 263 15.50 5.60 -4.72
N THR A 264 16.75 6.09 -4.86
CA THR A 264 17.04 7.23 -5.74
C THR A 264 16.98 6.89 -7.23
N ALA A 265 16.96 5.60 -7.59
CA ALA A 265 16.83 5.11 -8.96
C ALA A 265 15.46 4.47 -9.23
N ASP A 266 14.43 4.81 -8.43
CA ASP A 266 13.06 4.34 -8.63
C ASP A 266 12.43 5.09 -9.80
N ASP A 267 12.16 4.37 -10.89
CA ASP A 267 11.52 4.87 -12.09
C ASP A 267 10.04 4.46 -12.21
N PHE A 268 9.57 3.54 -11.35
CA PHE A 268 8.18 3.10 -11.30
C PHE A 268 7.30 4.02 -10.42
N VAL A 269 7.79 4.35 -9.21
CA VAL A 269 7.29 5.46 -8.39
C VAL A 269 8.42 6.47 -8.28
N PRO A 270 8.47 7.49 -9.13
CA PRO A 270 9.58 8.44 -9.17
C PRO A 270 9.90 9.05 -7.80
N VAL A 271 11.18 9.24 -7.53
CA VAL A 271 11.68 9.76 -6.23
C VAL A 271 11.05 11.11 -5.84
N ASP A 272 10.54 11.88 -6.79
CA ASP A 272 9.84 13.14 -6.54
C ASP A 272 8.62 12.95 -5.62
N HIS A 273 7.97 11.79 -5.68
CA HIS A 273 6.84 11.47 -4.81
C HIS A 273 7.19 11.48 -3.32
N VAL A 274 8.38 10.99 -2.94
CA VAL A 274 8.77 11.03 -1.52
C VAL A 274 8.98 12.45 -1.03
N PHE A 275 9.48 13.35 -1.87
CA PHE A 275 9.64 14.75 -1.49
C PHE A 275 8.28 15.46 -1.34
N GLU A 276 7.31 15.16 -2.23
CA GLU A 276 5.94 15.64 -2.10
C GLU A 276 5.31 15.15 -0.78
N ASN A 277 5.39 13.85 -0.51
CA ASN A 277 4.89 13.22 0.70
C ASN A 277 5.55 13.79 1.96
N TYR A 278 6.87 13.85 1.98
CA TYR A 278 7.64 14.40 3.10
C TYR A 278 7.26 15.85 3.39
N ASN A 279 7.15 16.68 2.35
CA ASN A 279 6.81 18.10 2.50
C ASN A 279 5.37 18.29 2.96
N ALA A 280 4.42 17.44 2.53
CA ALA A 280 3.03 17.51 2.94
C ALA A 280 2.81 17.24 4.43
N LYS A 281 3.67 16.40 5.05
CA LYS A 281 3.60 16.15 6.47
C LYS A 281 4.19 17.32 7.26
N THR A 282 3.31 18.16 7.80
CA THR A 282 3.67 19.40 8.52
C THR A 282 3.60 19.29 10.03
N ARG A 283 3.07 18.19 10.58
CA ARG A 283 2.92 17.93 12.02
C ARG A 283 3.55 16.59 12.40
N GLY A 284 3.94 16.45 13.67
CA GLY A 284 4.62 15.27 14.18
C GLY A 284 6.04 15.11 13.60
N TYR A 285 6.77 14.15 14.14
CA TYR A 285 8.14 13.88 13.69
C TYR A 285 8.15 13.20 12.31
N LYS A 286 9.11 13.58 11.48
CA LYS A 286 9.38 12.94 10.20
C LYS A 286 10.86 12.82 9.93
N GLU A 287 11.27 11.72 9.34
CA GLU A 287 12.64 11.44 8.92
C GLU A 287 12.65 10.93 7.49
N LEU A 288 13.65 11.30 6.69
CA LEU A 288 13.82 10.87 5.30
C LEU A 288 15.10 10.05 5.17
N TYR A 289 14.98 8.88 4.55
CA TYR A 289 16.09 8.01 4.19
C TYR A 289 16.04 7.69 2.70
N LEU A 290 16.94 8.31 1.92
CA LEU A 290 17.13 8.00 0.50
C LEU A 290 18.18 6.89 0.36
N VAL A 291 17.81 5.82 -0.36
CA VAL A 291 18.69 4.68 -0.62
C VAL A 291 19.33 4.83 -2.00
N GLU A 292 20.60 5.19 -2.02
CA GLU A 292 21.34 5.52 -3.25
C GLU A 292 21.35 4.34 -4.23
N GLY A 293 20.86 4.58 -5.46
CA GLY A 293 20.83 3.62 -6.56
C GLY A 293 19.89 2.45 -6.33
N ALA A 294 19.01 2.46 -5.31
CA ALA A 294 17.94 1.48 -5.20
C ALA A 294 16.82 1.78 -6.19
N VAL A 295 16.33 0.75 -6.86
CA VAL A 295 15.14 0.78 -7.72
C VAL A 295 13.87 0.51 -6.91
N HIS A 296 12.69 0.52 -7.54
CA HIS A 296 11.40 0.33 -6.89
C HIS A 296 11.33 -0.91 -5.98
N ALA A 297 10.87 -0.70 -4.72
CA ALA A 297 10.71 -1.73 -3.69
C ALA A 297 11.97 -2.55 -3.40
N ASN A 298 13.16 -1.97 -3.63
CA ASN A 298 14.43 -2.65 -3.46
C ASN A 298 15.36 -2.00 -2.41
N SER A 299 14.83 -1.04 -1.64
CA SER A 299 15.59 -0.31 -0.61
C SER A 299 16.22 -1.25 0.41
N TYR A 300 15.45 -2.23 0.92
CA TYR A 300 15.96 -3.23 1.84
C TYR A 300 17.05 -4.10 1.20
N ALA A 301 16.79 -4.67 0.02
CA ALA A 301 17.73 -5.60 -0.62
C ALA A 301 19.05 -4.93 -1.02
N LYS A 302 19.05 -3.62 -1.23
CA LYS A 302 20.24 -2.83 -1.56
C LYS A 302 21.23 -2.74 -0.40
N ASP A 303 20.74 -2.55 0.83
CA ASP A 303 21.55 -2.49 2.06
C ASP A 303 20.70 -2.93 3.27
N PRO A 304 20.51 -4.26 3.47
CA PRO A 304 19.64 -4.78 4.52
C PRO A 304 20.04 -4.33 5.92
N ALA A 305 21.34 -4.26 6.20
CA ALA A 305 21.85 -3.93 7.54
C ALA A 305 21.55 -2.48 7.90
N ASN A 306 21.81 -1.53 7.00
CA ASN A 306 21.54 -0.12 7.23
C ASN A 306 20.04 0.17 7.23
N TYR A 307 19.27 -0.49 6.36
CA TYR A 307 17.81 -0.40 6.36
C TYR A 307 17.24 -0.83 7.72
N ALA A 308 17.60 -2.01 8.21
CA ALA A 308 17.16 -2.51 9.49
C ALA A 308 17.59 -1.58 10.65
N TRP A 309 18.84 -1.09 10.62
CA TRP A 309 19.33 -0.14 11.61
C TRP A 309 18.51 1.16 11.61
N ARG A 310 18.22 1.74 10.45
CA ARG A 310 17.41 2.98 10.32
C ARG A 310 16.02 2.80 10.88
N VAL A 311 15.34 1.73 10.48
CA VAL A 311 13.99 1.43 10.97
C VAL A 311 14.02 1.22 12.49
N LYS A 312 14.95 0.42 13.00
CA LYS A 312 15.06 0.16 14.42
C LYS A 312 15.36 1.44 15.21
N TYR A 313 16.32 2.23 14.77
CA TYR A 313 16.70 3.50 15.42
C TYR A 313 15.52 4.47 15.51
N PHE A 314 14.78 4.62 14.42
CA PHE A 314 13.57 5.43 14.40
C PHE A 314 12.52 4.93 15.43
N LEU A 315 12.22 3.62 15.43
CA LEU A 315 11.23 3.04 16.33
C LEU A 315 11.64 3.12 17.80
N ASP A 316 12.91 2.90 18.14
CA ASP A 316 13.42 3.02 19.49
C ASP A 316 13.24 4.45 20.04
N ARG A 317 13.44 5.48 19.21
CA ARG A 317 13.25 6.88 19.57
C ARG A 317 11.76 7.23 19.77
N VAL A 318 10.86 6.68 18.93
CA VAL A 318 9.41 6.82 19.15
C VAL A 318 9.02 6.15 20.46
N LYS A 319 9.51 4.94 20.70
CA LYS A 319 9.18 4.14 21.88
C LYS A 319 9.67 4.78 23.17
N SER A 320 10.87 5.36 23.18
CA SER A 320 11.41 6.10 24.32
C SER A 320 10.70 7.43 24.58
N GLY A 321 9.89 7.92 23.63
CA GLY A 321 9.24 9.23 23.69
C GLY A 321 10.16 10.40 23.34
N GLU A 322 11.36 10.14 22.81
CA GLU A 322 12.28 11.16 22.31
C GLU A 322 11.68 11.93 21.13
N ILE A 323 10.96 11.22 20.27
CA ILE A 323 10.23 11.78 19.13
C ILE A 323 8.74 11.42 19.21
N LYS A 324 7.90 12.38 18.80
CA LYS A 324 6.44 12.26 18.87
C LYS A 324 5.79 12.74 17.57
#